data_ffb010f9110dc69965ef8bc58537bdf7
#
_entry.id   ffb010f9110dc69965ef8bc58537bdf7
#
_cell.length_a   1.000
_cell.length_b   1.000
_cell.length_c   1.000
_cell.angle_alpha   90.00
_cell.angle_beta   90.00
_cell.angle_gamma   90.00
#
_symmetry.space_group_name_H-M   'P 1'
#
loop_
_entity.id
_entity.type
_entity.pdbx_description
1 polymer ?
#
loop_
_entity_poly.entity_id
_entity_poly.type
_entity_poly.pdbx_seq_one_letter_code
_entity_poly.pdbx_strand_id
1 'polypeptide(L)'
;MKKAISILTLVLFSFSAYSQTTAQESEKIATFCKVWGFLKYYHPTVAKGKLDWDNEFTTRIKVVSALNTKQEINDYYSEWINSLGKVNACKKCNNETSDSLQFNLDLAWLSDSTVFTQTLINQLQFIQHNRNQDDNYYVQQYKFVGNTKYDNEKPYVDSIYPSYEMRLLGLSRYWNIINYFFPYKYRIGQSWDEVLVDMIPKFKDASDTIAYHLAMLELTAKIHDSHAAFNTKYTNQYFGERWAPFRFKIIDNKAIVTGFYNDSLCKINDIQYGDVFLKVGNATIEDIIKENSTYIGASNEATKLRNMYYVIFNGKTDSVTVTFERNGVVREKTLYRYAFKDFAFSWSDVDKMDTCKILEGNIGYVDLGLLQPKQTEAYLNKLKNTKAIIFDVRNYPNGTMYNIAYFLNPDKKQFAKFTYPDMSYPGVFHYTAPYSCGAKNDSPYAGKVVLLFNETSQSHAEFTLMALQTAPNVIGVGSQTAGADGNVSLITFPGNYQTYMTGIGVYYPDGKETQRIGIVPDVEVKPTIEGLRLKRDEVLEKAIEIIYEN
;
A
#
# COMPACT_ATOMS: atom_id res chain seq x y z
N MET A 1 -43.80 -28.83 -19.45
CA MET A 1 -42.64 -28.08 -19.98
C MET A 1 -42.92 -26.59 -20.20
N LYS A 2 -44.02 -26.12 -20.81
CA LYS A 2 -44.27 -24.68 -21.05
C LYS A 2 -44.38 -23.82 -19.78
N LYS A 3 -44.91 -24.28 -18.65
CA LYS A 3 -44.99 -23.52 -17.39
C LYS A 3 -43.64 -23.33 -16.68
N ALA A 4 -42.72 -24.28 -16.79
CA ALA A 4 -41.39 -24.17 -16.19
C ALA A 4 -40.49 -23.18 -16.94
N ILE A 5 -40.63 -23.08 -18.27
CA ILE A 5 -39.89 -22.13 -19.10
C ILE A 5 -40.33 -20.67 -18.82
N SER A 6 -41.63 -20.42 -18.62
CA SER A 6 -42.16 -19.06 -18.27
C SER A 6 -41.65 -18.57 -16.91
N ILE A 7 -41.54 -19.45 -15.90
CA ILE A 7 -41.05 -19.05 -14.56
C ILE A 7 -39.54 -18.75 -14.62
N LEU A 8 -38.76 -19.56 -15.35
CA LEU A 8 -37.33 -19.32 -15.50
C LEU A 8 -37.03 -18.02 -16.25
N THR A 9 -37.81 -17.70 -17.28
CA THR A 9 -37.67 -16.45 -18.03
C THR A 9 -38.05 -15.22 -17.18
N LEU A 10 -39.09 -15.31 -16.36
CA LEU A 10 -39.49 -14.22 -15.44
C LEU A 10 -38.41 -13.98 -14.36
N VAL A 11 -37.82 -15.03 -13.81
CA VAL A 11 -36.75 -14.92 -12.81
C VAL A 11 -35.49 -14.29 -13.42
N LEU A 12 -35.11 -14.69 -14.63
CA LEU A 12 -33.98 -14.10 -15.35
C LEU A 12 -34.21 -12.62 -15.69
N PHE A 13 -35.42 -12.23 -16.08
CA PHE A 13 -35.77 -10.83 -16.33
C PHE A 13 -35.78 -10.01 -15.04
N SER A 14 -36.25 -10.54 -13.92
CA SER A 14 -36.25 -9.83 -12.64
C SER A 14 -34.82 -9.66 -12.09
N PHE A 15 -33.94 -10.62 -12.21
CA PHE A 15 -32.51 -10.49 -11.86
C PHE A 15 -31.80 -9.47 -12.74
N SER A 16 -32.05 -9.47 -14.05
CA SER A 16 -31.47 -8.51 -14.98
C SER A 16 -31.92 -7.08 -14.70
N ALA A 17 -33.22 -6.86 -14.46
CA ALA A 17 -33.77 -5.56 -14.12
C ALA A 17 -33.26 -5.04 -12.76
N TYR A 18 -33.17 -5.90 -11.74
CA TYR A 18 -32.63 -5.55 -10.42
C TYR A 18 -31.14 -5.17 -10.51
N SER A 19 -30.33 -5.94 -11.22
CA SER A 19 -28.91 -5.65 -11.45
C SER A 19 -28.69 -4.32 -12.17
N GLN A 20 -29.49 -4.03 -13.20
CA GLN A 20 -29.41 -2.79 -13.96
C GLN A 20 -29.82 -1.55 -13.12
N THR A 21 -30.82 -1.69 -12.27
CA THR A 21 -31.26 -0.61 -11.36
C THR A 21 -30.17 -0.31 -10.30
N THR A 22 -29.53 -1.34 -9.77
CA THR A 22 -28.44 -1.19 -8.79
C THR A 22 -27.22 -0.52 -9.42
N ALA A 23 -26.84 -0.88 -10.64
CA ALA A 23 -25.74 -0.27 -11.37
C ALA A 23 -25.99 1.23 -11.63
N GLN A 24 -27.18 1.59 -12.09
CA GLN A 24 -27.55 2.98 -12.33
C GLN A 24 -27.58 3.83 -11.04
N GLU A 25 -27.97 3.25 -9.91
CA GLU A 25 -27.91 3.91 -8.60
C GLU A 25 -26.46 4.15 -8.17
N SER A 26 -25.58 3.15 -8.34
CA SER A 26 -24.15 3.27 -8.01
C SER A 26 -23.48 4.37 -8.84
N GLU A 27 -23.75 4.46 -10.14
CA GLU A 27 -23.22 5.52 -11.01
C GLU A 27 -23.70 6.92 -10.57
N LYS A 28 -24.96 7.05 -10.19
CA LYS A 28 -25.52 8.32 -9.67
C LYS A 28 -24.82 8.74 -8.36
N ILE A 29 -24.62 7.80 -7.43
CA ILE A 29 -23.91 8.05 -6.18
C ILE A 29 -22.42 8.35 -6.44
N ALA A 30 -21.77 7.64 -7.35
CA ALA A 30 -20.39 7.90 -7.76
C ALA A 30 -20.22 9.31 -8.31
N THR A 31 -21.11 9.74 -9.19
CA THR A 31 -21.13 11.11 -9.71
C THR A 31 -21.26 12.15 -8.58
N PHE A 32 -22.13 11.91 -7.60
CA PHE A 32 -22.26 12.79 -6.44
C PHE A 32 -20.95 12.83 -5.61
N CYS A 33 -20.32 11.69 -5.35
CA CYS A 33 -19.04 11.63 -4.66
C CYS A 33 -17.94 12.42 -5.38
N LYS A 34 -17.89 12.34 -6.71
CA LYS A 34 -16.94 13.09 -7.57
C LYS A 34 -17.22 14.60 -7.49
N VAL A 35 -18.47 15.04 -7.65
CA VAL A 35 -18.84 16.46 -7.55
C VAL A 35 -18.53 17.02 -6.16
N TRP A 36 -18.89 16.29 -5.09
CA TRP A 36 -18.61 16.69 -3.71
C TRP A 36 -17.11 16.88 -3.45
N GLY A 37 -16.29 15.91 -3.88
CA GLY A 37 -14.83 15.96 -3.71
C GLY A 37 -14.18 17.04 -4.57
N PHE A 38 -14.64 17.22 -5.81
CA PHE A 38 -14.20 18.31 -6.67
C PHE A 38 -14.45 19.67 -6.01
N LEU A 39 -15.65 19.93 -5.51
CA LEU A 39 -15.98 21.17 -4.82
C LEU A 39 -15.15 21.36 -3.54
N LYS A 40 -14.86 20.28 -2.81
CA LYS A 40 -14.03 20.30 -1.60
C LYS A 40 -12.63 20.86 -1.83
N TYR A 41 -12.01 20.46 -2.92
CA TYR A 41 -10.61 20.82 -3.18
C TYR A 41 -10.45 21.99 -4.14
N TYR A 42 -11.44 22.23 -5.03
CA TYR A 42 -11.34 23.27 -6.06
C TYR A 42 -12.11 24.54 -5.73
N HIS A 43 -13.29 24.45 -5.05
CA HIS A 43 -14.14 25.61 -4.84
C HIS A 43 -13.57 26.53 -3.74
N PRO A 44 -13.29 27.84 -4.03
CA PRO A 44 -12.60 28.72 -3.08
C PRO A 44 -13.33 28.93 -1.74
N THR A 45 -14.67 28.89 -1.72
CA THR A 45 -15.44 29.02 -0.48
C THR A 45 -15.38 27.75 0.36
N VAL A 46 -15.48 26.59 -0.29
CA VAL A 46 -15.46 25.28 0.39
C VAL A 46 -14.08 25.01 0.98
N ALA A 47 -13.03 25.26 0.21
CA ALA A 47 -11.64 25.05 0.61
C ALA A 47 -11.25 25.81 1.92
N LYS A 48 -11.98 26.87 2.29
CA LYS A 48 -11.77 27.61 3.56
C LYS A 48 -12.23 26.85 4.80
N GLY A 49 -12.97 25.75 4.66
CA GLY A 49 -13.41 24.90 5.78
C GLY A 49 -14.45 25.55 6.71
N LYS A 50 -15.15 26.61 6.27
CA LYS A 50 -16.17 27.30 7.09
C LYS A 50 -17.53 26.62 7.03
N LEU A 51 -17.76 25.75 6.05
CA LEU A 51 -18.96 24.95 5.88
C LEU A 51 -18.76 23.58 6.52
N ASP A 52 -19.78 23.03 7.14
CA ASP A 52 -19.77 21.61 7.55
C ASP A 52 -19.97 20.73 6.31
N TRP A 53 -18.83 20.46 5.60
CA TRP A 53 -18.85 19.81 4.31
C TRP A 53 -19.23 18.32 4.39
N ASP A 54 -19.06 17.70 5.54
CA ASP A 54 -19.53 16.34 5.80
C ASP A 54 -21.06 16.30 5.98
N ASN A 55 -21.62 17.31 6.66
CA ASN A 55 -23.06 17.44 6.77
C ASN A 55 -23.69 17.76 5.40
N GLU A 56 -23.03 18.56 4.57
CA GLU A 56 -23.44 18.77 3.17
C GLU A 56 -23.50 17.44 2.41
N PHE A 57 -22.50 16.56 2.58
CA PHE A 57 -22.53 15.23 1.98
C PHE A 57 -23.71 14.39 2.46
N THR A 58 -23.82 14.18 3.78
CA THR A 58 -24.80 13.25 4.36
C THR A 58 -26.24 13.70 4.18
N THR A 59 -26.47 15.00 4.08
CA THR A 59 -27.79 15.56 3.79
C THR A 59 -28.14 15.44 2.31
N ARG A 60 -27.22 15.81 1.43
CA ARG A 60 -27.47 15.88 -0.02
C ARG A 60 -27.51 14.52 -0.70
N ILE A 61 -26.76 13.55 -0.22
CA ILE A 61 -26.80 12.20 -0.78
C ILE A 61 -28.21 11.58 -0.70
N LYS A 62 -28.98 11.90 0.36
CA LYS A 62 -30.37 11.46 0.50
C LYS A 62 -31.26 12.05 -0.60
N VAL A 63 -31.06 13.32 -0.89
CA VAL A 63 -31.84 14.02 -1.93
C VAL A 63 -31.46 13.46 -3.31
N VAL A 64 -30.17 13.41 -3.63
CA VAL A 64 -29.69 12.90 -4.93
C VAL A 64 -30.14 11.46 -5.17
N SER A 65 -30.12 10.62 -4.14
CA SER A 65 -30.58 9.23 -4.26
C SER A 65 -32.07 9.14 -4.64
N ALA A 66 -32.89 10.10 -4.23
CA ALA A 66 -34.33 10.15 -4.53
C ALA A 66 -34.66 10.74 -5.90
N LEU A 67 -33.76 11.51 -6.52
CA LEU A 67 -33.98 12.10 -7.84
C LEU A 67 -33.86 11.04 -8.95
N ASN A 68 -34.71 11.13 -9.98
CA ASN A 68 -34.79 10.08 -10.98
C ASN A 68 -34.40 10.52 -12.41
N THR A 69 -34.38 11.81 -12.68
CA THR A 69 -34.07 12.31 -14.02
C THR A 69 -32.74 13.06 -14.04
N LYS A 70 -32.05 12.99 -15.17
CA LYS A 70 -30.85 13.78 -15.42
C LYS A 70 -31.08 15.28 -15.15
N GLN A 71 -32.21 15.82 -15.58
CA GLN A 71 -32.53 17.26 -15.42
C GLN A 71 -32.64 17.63 -13.94
N GLU A 72 -33.43 16.89 -13.14
CA GLU A 72 -33.58 17.14 -11.69
C GLU A 72 -32.23 17.10 -10.96
N ILE A 73 -31.41 16.11 -11.26
CA ILE A 73 -30.08 15.96 -10.64
C ILE A 73 -29.18 17.15 -10.99
N ASN A 74 -29.17 17.56 -12.25
CA ASN A 74 -28.34 18.67 -12.73
C ASN A 74 -28.83 20.04 -12.19
N ASP A 75 -30.12 20.25 -12.12
CA ASP A 75 -30.68 21.45 -11.50
C ASP A 75 -30.31 21.52 -10.03
N TYR A 76 -30.43 20.39 -9.30
CA TYR A 76 -30.02 20.29 -7.91
C TYR A 76 -28.54 20.62 -7.70
N TYR A 77 -27.64 20.09 -8.54
CA TYR A 77 -26.21 20.43 -8.46
C TYR A 77 -25.95 21.90 -8.78
N SER A 78 -26.62 22.45 -9.78
CA SER A 78 -26.48 23.87 -10.15
C SER A 78 -26.92 24.79 -9.01
N GLU A 79 -28.07 24.51 -8.37
CA GLU A 79 -28.55 25.23 -7.20
C GLU A 79 -27.57 25.11 -6.01
N TRP A 80 -27.05 23.91 -5.76
CA TRP A 80 -26.06 23.69 -4.72
C TRP A 80 -24.80 24.54 -4.95
N ILE A 81 -24.22 24.49 -6.16
CA ILE A 81 -23.04 25.29 -6.52
C ILE A 81 -23.33 26.80 -6.34
N ASN A 82 -24.49 27.27 -6.80
CA ASN A 82 -24.89 28.68 -6.64
C ASN A 82 -25.00 29.07 -5.16
N SER A 83 -25.47 28.19 -4.29
CA SER A 83 -25.59 28.42 -2.85
C SER A 83 -24.24 28.58 -2.13
N LEU A 84 -23.15 28.07 -2.72
CA LEU A 84 -21.79 28.20 -2.17
C LEU A 84 -21.19 29.61 -2.35
N GLY A 85 -21.88 30.47 -3.11
CA GLY A 85 -21.46 31.83 -3.38
C GLY A 85 -20.65 32.00 -4.67
N LYS A 86 -20.38 33.25 -5.02
CA LYS A 86 -19.72 33.61 -6.27
C LYS A 86 -18.25 33.23 -6.27
N VAL A 87 -17.82 32.49 -7.28
CA VAL A 87 -16.40 32.28 -7.61
C VAL A 87 -15.92 33.47 -8.46
N ASN A 88 -14.84 34.11 -8.06
CA ASN A 88 -14.25 35.22 -8.81
C ASN A 88 -13.26 34.70 -9.85
N ALA A 89 -13.05 35.47 -10.92
CA ALA A 89 -12.02 35.16 -11.91
C ALA A 89 -10.64 35.11 -11.25
N CYS A 90 -9.94 34.02 -11.48
CA CYS A 90 -8.62 33.77 -10.90
C CYS A 90 -7.52 34.33 -11.81
N LYS A 91 -6.75 35.28 -11.32
CA LYS A 91 -5.60 35.86 -12.04
C LYS A 91 -4.32 35.04 -11.90
N LYS A 92 -4.25 34.16 -10.88
CA LYS A 92 -3.08 33.35 -10.56
C LYS A 92 -3.16 31.90 -11.08
N CYS A 93 -4.36 31.47 -11.48
CA CYS A 93 -4.57 30.10 -11.95
C CYS A 93 -3.86 29.90 -13.30
N ASN A 94 -2.74 29.20 -13.25
CA ASN A 94 -2.08 28.74 -14.47
C ASN A 94 -2.64 27.36 -14.85
N ASN A 95 -3.10 27.23 -16.08
CA ASN A 95 -3.59 25.97 -16.65
C ASN A 95 -2.54 25.31 -17.56
N GLU A 96 -1.44 26.01 -17.86
CA GLU A 96 -0.31 25.49 -18.60
C GLU A 96 0.78 25.04 -17.63
N THR A 97 0.99 23.76 -17.57
CA THR A 97 1.92 23.11 -16.63
C THR A 97 3.03 22.42 -17.42
N SER A 98 3.96 23.20 -18.00
CA SER A 98 5.03 22.66 -18.87
C SER A 98 5.97 21.68 -18.16
N ASP A 99 6.16 21.82 -16.84
CA ASP A 99 7.09 21.00 -16.05
C ASP A 99 6.40 20.13 -14.98
N SER A 100 5.08 19.96 -15.08
CA SER A 100 4.29 19.22 -14.11
C SER A 100 3.91 17.83 -14.62
N LEU A 101 3.75 16.90 -13.69
CA LEU A 101 3.23 15.57 -13.94
C LEU A 101 1.71 15.59 -13.85
N GLN A 102 1.05 15.36 -14.97
CA GLN A 102 -0.41 15.33 -15.06
C GLN A 102 -0.99 13.92 -15.13
N PHE A 103 -0.19 12.88 -14.90
CA PHE A 103 -0.63 11.48 -15.02
C PHE A 103 -1.85 11.13 -14.14
N ASN A 104 -2.03 11.86 -13.02
CA ASN A 104 -3.13 11.67 -12.10
C ASN A 104 -4.29 12.63 -12.33
N LEU A 105 -4.08 13.69 -13.12
CA LEU A 105 -5.12 14.67 -13.40
C LEU A 105 -6.16 14.08 -14.35
N ASP A 106 -7.34 13.78 -13.82
CA ASP A 106 -8.47 13.31 -14.58
C ASP A 106 -9.69 14.17 -14.24
N LEU A 107 -9.94 15.15 -15.08
CA LEU A 107 -11.10 16.06 -15.00
C LEU A 107 -11.96 16.00 -16.27
N ALA A 108 -11.73 15.04 -17.17
CA ALA A 108 -12.52 14.90 -18.40
C ALA A 108 -14.01 14.70 -18.10
N TRP A 109 -14.33 14.04 -16.98
CA TRP A 109 -15.71 13.82 -16.53
C TRP A 109 -16.51 15.11 -16.30
N LEU A 110 -15.87 16.26 -16.02
CA LEU A 110 -16.54 17.55 -15.88
C LEU A 110 -17.26 17.99 -17.15
N SER A 111 -16.86 17.46 -18.30
CA SER A 111 -17.39 17.78 -19.63
C SER A 111 -18.28 16.69 -20.21
N ASP A 112 -18.62 15.67 -19.42
CA ASP A 112 -19.43 14.55 -19.90
C ASP A 112 -20.90 14.98 -20.13
N SER A 113 -21.24 15.23 -21.39
CA SER A 113 -22.59 15.62 -21.79
C SER A 113 -23.61 14.50 -21.69
N THR A 114 -23.20 13.25 -21.46
CA THR A 114 -24.14 12.14 -21.18
C THR A 114 -24.68 12.23 -19.75
N VAL A 115 -23.89 12.74 -18.82
CA VAL A 115 -24.21 12.90 -17.39
C VAL A 115 -24.72 14.31 -17.10
N PHE A 116 -24.04 15.34 -17.59
CA PHE A 116 -24.30 16.73 -17.24
C PHE A 116 -25.00 17.54 -18.34
N THR A 117 -25.78 18.53 -17.92
CA THR A 117 -26.30 19.57 -18.82
C THR A 117 -25.19 20.58 -19.14
N GLN A 118 -25.31 21.29 -20.27
CA GLN A 118 -24.31 22.30 -20.65
C GLN A 118 -24.16 23.40 -19.60
N THR A 119 -25.25 23.78 -18.93
CA THR A 119 -25.22 24.76 -17.83
C THR A 119 -24.32 24.30 -16.70
N LEU A 120 -24.47 23.05 -16.23
CA LEU A 120 -23.66 22.51 -15.15
C LEU A 120 -22.20 22.28 -15.58
N ILE A 121 -21.97 21.81 -16.82
CA ILE A 121 -20.61 21.70 -17.40
C ILE A 121 -19.91 23.06 -17.33
N ASN A 122 -20.56 24.13 -17.77
CA ASN A 122 -19.97 25.47 -17.74
C ASN A 122 -19.65 25.93 -16.31
N GLN A 123 -20.51 25.64 -15.32
CA GLN A 123 -20.26 25.96 -13.91
C GLN A 123 -19.06 25.19 -13.35
N LEU A 124 -18.98 23.87 -13.58
CA LEU A 124 -17.89 23.02 -13.11
C LEU A 124 -16.55 23.43 -13.75
N GLN A 125 -16.53 23.66 -15.06
CA GLN A 125 -15.35 24.16 -15.78
C GLN A 125 -14.92 25.54 -15.30
N PHE A 126 -15.90 26.43 -15.00
CA PHE A 126 -15.58 27.74 -14.44
C PHE A 126 -14.88 27.63 -13.08
N ILE A 127 -15.33 26.72 -12.21
CA ILE A 127 -14.68 26.44 -10.93
C ILE A 127 -13.26 25.86 -11.17
N GLN A 128 -13.11 24.92 -12.09
CA GLN A 128 -11.80 24.36 -12.45
C GLN A 128 -10.81 25.45 -12.83
N HIS A 129 -11.20 26.36 -13.72
CA HIS A 129 -10.33 27.44 -14.20
C HIS A 129 -10.11 28.57 -13.18
N ASN A 130 -10.97 28.68 -12.19
CA ASN A 130 -10.92 29.69 -11.13
C ASN A 130 -10.82 29.06 -9.75
N ARG A 131 -10.08 27.95 -9.66
CA ARG A 131 -9.93 27.13 -8.47
C ARG A 131 -9.25 27.83 -7.32
N ASN A 132 -9.40 27.29 -6.13
CA ASN A 132 -8.72 27.80 -4.92
C ASN A 132 -7.20 27.86 -5.12
N GLN A 133 -6.61 28.99 -4.76
CA GLN A 133 -5.16 29.26 -4.80
C GLN A 133 -4.56 29.53 -3.43
N ASP A 134 -5.41 29.59 -2.42
CA ASP A 134 -5.02 29.77 -1.02
C ASP A 134 -4.88 28.41 -0.32
N ASP A 135 -4.47 28.41 0.94
CA ASP A 135 -4.43 27.21 1.77
C ASP A 135 -5.79 26.49 1.76
N ASN A 136 -5.74 25.17 1.69
CA ASN A 136 -6.93 24.34 1.77
C ASN A 136 -7.08 23.78 3.18
N TYR A 137 -8.24 24.01 3.81
CA TYR A 137 -8.54 23.51 5.16
C TYR A 137 -8.47 21.99 5.27
N TYR A 138 -8.92 21.27 4.24
CA TYR A 138 -9.07 19.80 4.27
C TYR A 138 -7.78 19.04 3.95
N VAL A 139 -6.80 19.70 3.34
CA VAL A 139 -5.52 19.09 2.98
C VAL A 139 -4.39 20.09 3.14
N GLN A 140 -3.34 19.70 3.85
CA GLN A 140 -2.10 20.46 4.03
C GLN A 140 -0.91 19.57 3.67
N GLN A 141 0.29 20.13 3.65
CA GLN A 141 1.54 19.39 3.46
C GLN A 141 2.39 19.39 4.72
N TYR A 142 3.09 18.29 4.96
CA TYR A 142 4.18 18.27 5.93
C TYR A 142 5.34 19.14 5.43
N LYS A 143 5.77 20.07 6.26
CA LYS A 143 6.95 20.91 5.95
C LYS A 143 8.16 20.02 5.71
N PHE A 144 8.99 20.39 4.72
CA PHE A 144 10.24 19.72 4.32
C PHE A 144 10.09 18.35 3.64
N VAL A 145 8.99 17.64 3.81
CA VAL A 145 8.77 16.31 3.21
C VAL A 145 7.86 16.38 1.99
N GLY A 146 6.79 17.19 2.07
CA GLY A 146 5.90 17.45 0.94
C GLY A 146 4.71 16.50 0.81
N ASN A 147 4.64 15.41 1.58
CA ASN A 147 3.46 14.55 1.59
C ASN A 147 2.28 15.23 2.27
N THR A 148 1.07 14.85 1.87
CA THR A 148 -0.17 15.45 2.36
C THR A 148 -0.57 14.94 3.74
N LYS A 149 -1.30 15.77 4.46
CA LYS A 149 -1.96 15.45 5.73
C LYS A 149 -3.39 15.98 5.74
N TYR A 150 -4.26 15.33 6.50
CA TYR A 150 -5.71 15.54 6.51
C TYR A 150 -6.21 15.77 7.94
N ASP A 151 -5.49 16.57 8.72
CA ASP A 151 -5.70 16.77 10.17
C ASP A 151 -7.09 17.31 10.51
N ASN A 152 -7.76 17.98 9.56
CA ASN A 152 -9.07 18.59 9.75
C ASN A 152 -10.25 17.68 9.31
N GLU A 153 -9.98 16.46 8.86
CA GLU A 153 -11.04 15.48 8.62
C GLU A 153 -11.58 14.95 9.95
N LYS A 154 -12.88 15.11 10.19
CA LYS A 154 -13.50 14.67 11.46
C LYS A 154 -13.44 13.15 11.60
N PRO A 155 -12.88 12.59 12.69
CA PRO A 155 -12.71 11.15 12.85
C PRO A 155 -13.99 10.40 13.26
N TYR A 156 -15.00 11.08 13.82
CA TYR A 156 -16.27 10.46 14.28
C TYR A 156 -16.05 9.21 15.14
N VAL A 157 -15.27 9.34 16.19
CA VAL A 157 -14.73 8.22 17.03
C VAL A 157 -15.76 7.22 17.53
N ASP A 158 -17.00 7.65 17.80
CA ASP A 158 -18.07 6.82 18.29
C ASP A 158 -18.84 6.06 17.19
N SER A 159 -18.48 6.29 15.92
CA SER A 159 -19.18 5.72 14.76
C SER A 159 -18.59 4.39 14.32
N ILE A 160 -18.78 3.34 15.12
CA ILE A 160 -18.25 2.00 14.82
C ILE A 160 -18.92 1.38 13.60
N TYR A 161 -20.24 1.49 13.53
CA TYR A 161 -21.07 1.08 12.39
C TYR A 161 -22.09 2.19 12.12
N PRO A 162 -21.67 3.23 11.37
CA PRO A 162 -22.47 4.42 11.14
C PRO A 162 -23.60 4.18 10.14
N SER A 163 -24.48 5.19 9.98
CA SER A 163 -25.50 5.17 8.93
C SER A 163 -24.88 5.01 7.54
N TYR A 164 -25.66 4.57 6.56
CA TYR A 164 -25.14 4.35 5.20
C TYR A 164 -24.57 5.64 4.57
N GLU A 165 -25.13 6.79 4.89
CA GLU A 165 -24.62 8.09 4.42
C GLU A 165 -23.20 8.37 4.95
N MET A 166 -22.98 8.06 6.21
CA MET A 166 -21.67 8.21 6.83
C MET A 166 -20.66 7.17 6.30
N ARG A 167 -21.11 5.95 5.99
CA ARG A 167 -20.27 4.95 5.32
C ARG A 167 -19.86 5.40 3.93
N LEU A 168 -20.81 5.95 3.15
CA LEU A 168 -20.53 6.55 1.83
C LEU A 168 -19.65 7.80 1.93
N LEU A 169 -19.79 8.61 3.00
CA LEU A 169 -18.85 9.71 3.26
C LEU A 169 -17.41 9.19 3.43
N GLY A 170 -17.23 8.10 4.19
CA GLY A 170 -15.92 7.46 4.33
C GLY A 170 -15.32 6.99 3.01
N LEU A 171 -16.13 6.32 2.18
CA LEU A 171 -15.74 5.93 0.82
C LEU A 171 -15.37 7.15 -0.03
N SER A 172 -16.23 8.18 -0.03
CA SER A 172 -16.02 9.40 -0.84
C SER A 172 -14.76 10.16 -0.42
N ARG A 173 -14.49 10.30 0.89
CA ARG A 173 -13.26 10.91 1.40
C ARG A 173 -12.03 10.14 0.90
N TYR A 174 -11.97 8.84 1.14
CA TYR A 174 -10.84 8.01 0.73
C TYR A 174 -10.63 8.07 -0.78
N TRP A 175 -11.71 7.86 -1.56
CA TRP A 175 -11.62 7.87 -3.01
C TRP A 175 -11.07 9.20 -3.55
N ASN A 176 -11.58 10.33 -3.06
CA ASN A 176 -11.14 11.65 -3.50
C ASN A 176 -9.70 11.99 -3.04
N ILE A 177 -9.28 11.55 -1.85
CA ILE A 177 -7.89 11.69 -1.40
C ILE A 177 -6.95 10.95 -2.36
N ILE A 178 -7.27 9.71 -2.68
CA ILE A 178 -6.48 8.94 -3.65
C ILE A 178 -6.52 9.59 -5.04
N ASN A 179 -7.70 10.04 -5.48
CA ASN A 179 -7.87 10.64 -6.80
C ASN A 179 -7.00 11.87 -7.02
N TYR A 180 -6.84 12.71 -5.99
CA TYR A 180 -6.13 13.99 -6.12
C TYR A 180 -4.72 14.00 -5.54
N PHE A 181 -4.40 13.13 -4.58
CA PHE A 181 -3.16 13.24 -3.79
C PHE A 181 -2.33 11.97 -3.69
N PHE A 182 -2.76 10.85 -4.27
CA PHE A 182 -1.92 9.66 -4.36
C PHE A 182 -1.01 9.78 -5.60
N PRO A 183 0.32 9.90 -5.44
CA PRO A 183 1.22 10.19 -6.57
C PRO A 183 1.24 9.11 -7.66
N TYR A 184 0.79 7.91 -7.33
CA TYR A 184 0.81 6.75 -8.20
C TYR A 184 -0.58 6.24 -8.62
N LYS A 185 -1.60 7.11 -8.60
CA LYS A 185 -2.96 6.72 -9.04
C LYS A 185 -2.95 6.05 -10.42
N TYR A 186 -2.16 6.57 -11.36
CA TYR A 186 -2.01 6.00 -12.72
C TYR A 186 -1.39 4.58 -12.73
N ARG A 187 -0.80 4.13 -11.62
CA ARG A 187 -0.21 2.80 -11.44
C ARG A 187 -1.12 1.80 -10.73
N ILE A 188 -2.31 2.18 -10.32
CA ILE A 188 -3.26 1.28 -9.64
C ILE A 188 -3.57 0.04 -10.51
N GLY A 189 -3.55 0.18 -11.85
CA GLY A 189 -3.75 -0.95 -12.77
C GLY A 189 -5.22 -1.31 -12.98
N GLN A 190 -6.15 -0.51 -12.47
CA GLN A 190 -7.60 -0.56 -12.71
C GLN A 190 -8.14 0.87 -12.72
N SER A 191 -9.30 1.07 -13.34
CA SER A 191 -9.98 2.36 -13.33
C SER A 191 -10.38 2.74 -11.90
N TRP A 192 -9.89 3.90 -11.42
CA TRP A 192 -10.23 4.37 -10.08
C TRP A 192 -11.71 4.79 -10.00
N ASP A 193 -12.30 5.23 -11.12
CA ASP A 193 -13.74 5.51 -11.24
C ASP A 193 -14.56 4.21 -11.11
N GLU A 194 -14.17 3.13 -11.78
CA GLU A 194 -14.83 1.83 -11.65
C GLU A 194 -14.74 1.31 -10.21
N VAL A 195 -13.60 1.51 -9.53
CA VAL A 195 -13.45 1.15 -8.10
C VAL A 195 -14.50 1.89 -7.25
N LEU A 196 -14.78 3.18 -7.52
CA LEU A 196 -15.80 3.91 -6.78
C LEU A 196 -17.18 3.27 -6.96
N VAL A 197 -17.58 3.00 -8.19
CA VAL A 197 -18.87 2.39 -8.53
C VAL A 197 -19.01 1.00 -7.86
N ASP A 198 -17.99 0.17 -7.93
CA ASP A 198 -17.98 -1.19 -7.36
C ASP A 198 -18.03 -1.20 -5.82
N MET A 199 -17.45 -0.19 -5.18
CA MET A 199 -17.40 -0.11 -3.72
C MET A 199 -18.64 0.50 -3.10
N ILE A 200 -19.44 1.28 -3.85
CA ILE A 200 -20.67 1.91 -3.35
C ILE A 200 -21.63 0.89 -2.72
N PRO A 201 -22.05 -0.21 -3.37
CA PRO A 201 -22.93 -1.18 -2.73
C PRO A 201 -22.31 -1.82 -1.50
N LYS A 202 -21.00 -2.09 -1.50
CA LYS A 202 -20.32 -2.69 -0.34
C LYS A 202 -20.34 -1.79 0.88
N PHE A 203 -20.23 -0.48 0.70
CA PHE A 203 -20.31 0.50 1.79
C PHE A 203 -21.76 0.80 2.17
N LYS A 204 -22.65 0.99 1.17
CA LYS A 204 -24.06 1.33 1.38
C LYS A 204 -24.81 0.20 2.07
N ASP A 205 -24.66 -1.03 1.55
CA ASP A 205 -25.47 -2.19 1.91
C ASP A 205 -24.74 -3.15 2.88
N ALA A 206 -23.60 -2.72 3.48
CA ALA A 206 -22.94 -3.50 4.52
C ALA A 206 -23.93 -3.92 5.59
N SER A 207 -24.07 -5.21 5.81
CA SER A 207 -25.11 -5.78 6.69
C SER A 207 -24.83 -5.58 8.20
N ASP A 208 -23.55 -5.46 8.53
CA ASP A 208 -23.07 -5.36 9.92
C ASP A 208 -21.69 -4.68 9.98
N THR A 209 -21.15 -4.59 11.19
CA THR A 209 -19.84 -3.98 11.45
C THR A 209 -18.71 -4.69 10.71
N ILE A 210 -18.72 -6.03 10.66
CA ILE A 210 -17.66 -6.80 10.00
C ILE A 210 -17.69 -6.54 8.50
N ALA A 211 -18.85 -6.60 7.86
CA ALA A 211 -19.02 -6.31 6.45
C ALA A 211 -18.54 -4.90 6.08
N TYR A 212 -18.83 -3.89 6.91
CA TYR A 212 -18.33 -2.52 6.68
C TYR A 212 -16.81 -2.44 6.80
N HIS A 213 -16.20 -3.10 7.78
CA HIS A 213 -14.75 -3.10 7.95
C HIS A 213 -14.03 -3.89 6.85
N LEU A 214 -14.65 -4.94 6.32
CA LEU A 214 -14.13 -5.65 5.14
C LEU A 214 -14.23 -4.80 3.88
N ALA A 215 -15.29 -3.99 3.72
CA ALA A 215 -15.38 -3.04 2.62
C ALA A 215 -14.26 -1.99 2.69
N MET A 216 -13.93 -1.45 3.88
CA MET A 216 -12.79 -0.54 4.05
C MET A 216 -11.45 -1.25 3.74
N LEU A 217 -11.26 -2.48 4.24
CA LEU A 217 -10.06 -3.27 3.97
C LEU A 217 -9.89 -3.55 2.46
N GLU A 218 -10.96 -3.96 1.79
CA GLU A 218 -10.93 -4.17 0.34
C GLU A 218 -10.61 -2.88 -0.41
N LEU A 219 -11.26 -1.76 -0.06
CA LEU A 219 -11.01 -0.47 -0.69
C LEU A 219 -9.53 -0.05 -0.55
N THR A 220 -8.95 -0.23 0.64
CA THR A 220 -7.54 0.12 0.87
C THR A 220 -6.58 -0.78 0.11
N ALA A 221 -6.92 -2.05 -0.10
CA ALA A 221 -6.12 -2.97 -0.90
C ALA A 221 -6.14 -2.62 -2.41
N LYS A 222 -7.20 -1.98 -2.91
CA LYS A 222 -7.38 -1.62 -4.33
C LYS A 222 -6.34 -0.65 -4.88
N ILE A 223 -5.65 0.14 -4.03
CA ILE A 223 -4.61 1.07 -4.52
C ILE A 223 -3.28 0.39 -4.83
N HIS A 224 -3.14 -0.89 -4.53
CA HIS A 224 -1.92 -1.68 -4.75
C HIS A 224 -0.66 -1.00 -4.21
N ASP A 225 -0.74 -0.55 -2.97
CA ASP A 225 0.35 0.07 -2.22
C ASP A 225 0.66 -0.74 -0.97
N SER A 226 1.92 -1.16 -0.78
CA SER A 226 2.34 -1.94 0.38
C SER A 226 2.32 -1.14 1.69
N HIS A 227 2.18 0.19 1.63
CA HIS A 227 1.93 1.04 2.80
C HIS A 227 0.45 1.05 3.22
N ALA A 228 -0.49 0.66 2.36
CA ALA A 228 -1.92 0.72 2.60
C ALA A 228 -2.39 -0.40 3.55
N ALA A 229 -1.83 -0.42 4.74
CA ALA A 229 -2.25 -1.36 5.78
C ALA A 229 -3.56 -0.88 6.45
N PHE A 230 -4.52 -1.78 6.58
CA PHE A 230 -5.75 -1.54 7.32
C PHE A 230 -6.05 -2.75 8.22
N ASN A 231 -6.05 -2.52 9.53
CA ASN A 231 -6.28 -3.56 10.52
C ASN A 231 -7.18 -3.05 11.65
N THR A 232 -8.22 -3.78 11.96
CA THR A 232 -9.14 -3.48 13.05
C THR A 232 -9.52 -4.75 13.80
N LYS A 233 -10.05 -4.62 15.00
CA LYS A 233 -10.56 -5.79 15.73
C LYS A 233 -11.62 -6.57 14.93
N TYR A 234 -12.37 -5.91 14.04
CA TYR A 234 -13.43 -6.53 13.24
C TYR A 234 -12.86 -7.30 12.04
N THR A 235 -11.82 -6.79 11.40
CA THR A 235 -11.10 -7.56 10.37
C THR A 235 -10.40 -8.77 11.00
N ASN A 236 -9.84 -8.62 12.22
CA ASN A 236 -9.26 -9.75 12.96
C ASN A 236 -10.32 -10.80 13.34
N GLN A 237 -11.52 -10.38 13.75
CA GLN A 237 -12.63 -11.31 14.00
C GLN A 237 -13.04 -12.09 12.74
N TYR A 238 -12.96 -11.47 11.57
CA TYR A 238 -13.26 -12.15 10.31
C TYR A 238 -12.24 -13.23 10.00
N PHE A 239 -10.94 -12.90 9.99
CA PHE A 239 -9.85 -13.86 9.70
C PHE A 239 -9.61 -14.83 10.86
N GLY A 240 -9.99 -14.46 12.07
CA GLY A 240 -9.79 -15.22 13.29
C GLY A 240 -8.67 -14.70 14.17
N GLU A 241 -8.94 -14.68 15.48
CA GLU A 241 -8.05 -14.15 16.52
C GLU A 241 -7.16 -15.22 17.15
N ARG A 242 -7.20 -16.44 16.61
CA ARG A 242 -6.36 -17.56 17.02
C ARG A 242 -5.27 -17.80 15.98
N TRP A 243 -4.03 -17.89 16.43
CA TRP A 243 -2.81 -17.91 15.61
C TRP A 243 -2.06 -19.23 15.74
N ALA A 244 -1.44 -19.68 14.65
CA ALA A 244 -0.43 -20.73 14.70
C ALA A 244 0.87 -20.20 15.33
N PRO A 245 1.61 -21.02 16.12
CA PRO A 245 2.76 -20.56 16.92
C PRO A 245 4.07 -20.42 16.12
N PHE A 246 4.02 -20.42 14.79
CA PHE A 246 5.22 -20.43 13.93
C PHE A 246 5.16 -19.36 12.83
N ARG A 247 6.33 -18.99 12.34
CA ARG A 247 6.54 -18.18 11.14
C ARG A 247 6.66 -19.08 9.94
N PHE A 248 6.18 -18.62 8.78
CA PHE A 248 6.25 -19.35 7.53
C PHE A 248 6.51 -18.42 6.35
N LYS A 249 6.94 -19.01 5.24
CA LYS A 249 7.04 -18.36 3.93
C LYS A 249 6.22 -19.15 2.93
N ILE A 250 5.59 -18.45 1.98
CA ILE A 250 4.84 -19.09 0.90
C ILE A 250 5.78 -19.22 -0.30
N ILE A 251 5.98 -20.47 -0.75
CA ILE A 251 6.78 -20.84 -1.94
C ILE A 251 5.98 -21.86 -2.71
N ASP A 252 5.81 -21.66 -4.01
CA ASP A 252 5.08 -22.58 -4.92
C ASP A 252 3.68 -22.96 -4.38
N ASN A 253 2.94 -21.95 -3.89
CA ASN A 253 1.60 -22.13 -3.29
C ASN A 253 1.58 -23.11 -2.08
N LYS A 254 2.68 -23.23 -1.36
CA LYS A 254 2.82 -24.01 -0.13
C LYS A 254 3.39 -23.12 0.98
N ALA A 255 3.04 -23.42 2.23
CA ALA A 255 3.55 -22.66 3.37
C ALA A 255 4.62 -23.47 4.11
N ILE A 256 5.87 -23.01 4.03
CA ILE A 256 7.01 -23.66 4.71
C ILE A 256 7.34 -22.95 6.02
N VAL A 257 7.52 -23.70 7.11
CA VAL A 257 7.91 -23.17 8.43
C VAL A 257 9.35 -22.65 8.37
N THR A 258 9.52 -21.37 8.72
CA THR A 258 10.81 -20.66 8.70
C THR A 258 11.25 -20.15 10.07
N GLY A 259 10.49 -20.43 11.12
CA GLY A 259 10.81 -20.03 12.48
C GLY A 259 9.62 -20.18 13.42
N PHE A 260 9.82 -19.84 14.66
CA PHE A 260 8.81 -20.00 15.71
C PHE A 260 8.51 -18.66 16.37
N TYR A 261 7.24 -18.43 16.68
CA TYR A 261 6.82 -17.36 17.59
C TYR A 261 6.96 -17.81 19.05
N ASN A 262 6.77 -19.12 19.29
CA ASN A 262 6.91 -19.74 20.60
C ASN A 262 7.35 -21.20 20.45
N ASP A 263 8.56 -21.52 20.86
CA ASP A 263 9.17 -22.85 20.74
C ASP A 263 8.40 -23.93 21.51
N SER A 264 7.92 -23.62 22.72
CA SER A 264 7.18 -24.58 23.55
C SER A 264 5.86 -24.96 22.90
N LEU A 265 5.13 -23.98 22.36
CA LEU A 265 3.86 -24.22 21.66
C LEU A 265 4.10 -24.96 20.32
N CYS A 266 5.19 -24.69 19.63
CA CYS A 266 5.57 -25.45 18.43
C CYS A 266 5.89 -26.92 18.77
N LYS A 267 6.60 -27.18 19.88
CA LYS A 267 6.85 -28.55 20.36
C LYS A 267 5.57 -29.31 20.72
N ILE A 268 4.62 -28.66 21.42
CA ILE A 268 3.31 -29.25 21.72
C ILE A 268 2.56 -29.63 20.43
N ASN A 269 2.68 -28.83 19.40
CA ASN A 269 2.11 -29.07 18.09
C ASN A 269 2.93 -30.03 17.21
N ASP A 270 4.06 -30.53 17.66
CA ASP A 270 5.02 -31.26 16.82
C ASP A 270 5.29 -30.53 15.49
N ILE A 271 5.60 -29.23 15.55
CA ILE A 271 6.00 -28.40 14.43
C ILE A 271 7.52 -28.34 14.37
N GLN A 272 8.06 -28.56 13.19
CA GLN A 272 9.50 -28.49 12.92
C GLN A 272 9.80 -27.44 11.87
N TYR A 273 10.96 -26.83 11.96
CA TYR A 273 11.50 -26.00 10.91
C TYR A 273 11.56 -26.79 9.60
N GLY A 274 11.11 -26.21 8.49
CA GLY A 274 11.08 -26.88 7.19
C GLY A 274 9.84 -27.77 6.93
N ASP A 275 8.89 -27.89 7.87
CA ASP A 275 7.58 -28.48 7.58
C ASP A 275 6.89 -27.70 6.48
N VAL A 276 6.30 -28.38 5.50
CA VAL A 276 5.63 -27.77 4.35
C VAL A 276 4.13 -28.05 4.40
N PHE A 277 3.33 -27.04 4.70
CA PHE A 277 1.88 -27.16 4.74
C PHE A 277 1.27 -27.06 3.35
N LEU A 278 0.38 -27.98 3.03
CA LEU A 278 -0.33 -28.13 1.76
C LEU A 278 -1.79 -27.68 1.88
N LYS A 279 -2.42 -27.97 3.05
CA LYS A 279 -3.83 -27.63 3.31
C LYS A 279 -4.04 -27.17 4.77
N VAL A 280 -5.03 -26.29 4.94
CA VAL A 280 -5.58 -25.92 6.24
C VAL A 280 -7.10 -26.17 6.20
N GLY A 281 -7.59 -27.07 7.02
CA GLY A 281 -8.93 -27.63 6.84
C GLY A 281 -9.03 -28.36 5.50
N ASN A 282 -10.07 -28.07 4.74
CA ASN A 282 -10.29 -28.64 3.41
C ASN A 282 -9.66 -27.83 2.27
N ALA A 283 -9.22 -26.59 2.56
CA ALA A 283 -8.69 -25.69 1.53
C ALA A 283 -7.17 -25.87 1.34
N THR A 284 -6.71 -25.84 0.10
CA THR A 284 -5.28 -25.75 -0.19
C THR A 284 -4.75 -24.38 0.16
N ILE A 285 -3.43 -24.25 0.34
CA ILE A 285 -2.81 -22.92 0.55
C ILE A 285 -3.14 -21.98 -0.62
N GLU A 286 -3.15 -22.50 -1.86
CA GLU A 286 -3.51 -21.75 -3.06
C GLU A 286 -4.96 -21.25 -3.03
N ASP A 287 -5.92 -22.08 -2.61
CA ASP A 287 -7.32 -21.67 -2.46
C ASP A 287 -7.45 -20.53 -1.44
N ILE A 288 -6.78 -20.64 -0.29
CA ILE A 288 -6.80 -19.61 0.74
C ILE A 288 -6.21 -18.28 0.23
N ILE A 289 -5.10 -18.34 -0.52
CA ILE A 289 -4.48 -17.19 -1.16
C ILE A 289 -5.48 -16.53 -2.11
N LYS A 290 -6.09 -17.30 -2.99
CA LYS A 290 -7.05 -16.80 -3.98
C LYS A 290 -8.27 -16.15 -3.34
N GLU A 291 -8.90 -16.83 -2.38
CA GLU A 291 -10.10 -16.35 -1.68
C GLU A 291 -9.87 -15.04 -0.94
N ASN A 292 -8.68 -14.85 -0.36
CA ASN A 292 -8.39 -13.69 0.47
C ASN A 292 -7.61 -12.58 -0.25
N SER A 293 -7.25 -12.80 -1.50
CA SER A 293 -6.40 -11.90 -2.31
C SER A 293 -6.94 -10.47 -2.41
N THR A 294 -8.27 -10.31 -2.40
CA THR A 294 -8.95 -9.01 -2.47
C THR A 294 -8.76 -8.14 -1.23
N TYR A 295 -8.41 -8.74 -0.10
CA TYR A 295 -8.21 -8.07 1.19
C TYR A 295 -6.74 -7.76 1.50
N ILE A 296 -5.82 -8.14 0.63
CA ILE A 296 -4.39 -8.01 0.88
C ILE A 296 -3.80 -6.88 0.04
N GLY A 297 -3.55 -5.74 0.71
CA GLY A 297 -2.85 -4.61 0.09
C GLY A 297 -1.37 -4.94 -0.11
N ALA A 298 -0.88 -4.75 -1.33
CA ALA A 298 0.53 -4.94 -1.67
C ALA A 298 0.85 -4.31 -3.03
N SER A 299 2.06 -3.82 -3.19
CA SER A 299 2.52 -3.20 -4.44
C SER A 299 2.89 -4.24 -5.51
N ASN A 300 3.28 -5.45 -5.11
CA ASN A 300 3.61 -6.55 -6.01
C ASN A 300 3.25 -7.91 -5.39
N GLU A 301 3.36 -8.99 -6.19
CA GLU A 301 2.93 -10.32 -5.78
C GLU A 301 3.79 -10.90 -4.65
N ALA A 302 5.11 -10.70 -4.67
CA ALA A 302 5.98 -11.20 -3.61
C ALA A 302 5.62 -10.62 -2.23
N THR A 303 5.32 -9.32 -2.20
CA THR A 303 4.85 -8.63 -0.98
C THR A 303 3.43 -9.07 -0.60
N LYS A 304 2.58 -9.37 -1.57
CA LYS A 304 1.24 -9.89 -1.32
C LYS A 304 1.30 -11.24 -0.60
N LEU A 305 2.13 -12.16 -1.08
CA LEU A 305 2.34 -13.46 -0.42
C LEU A 305 2.95 -13.28 0.99
N ARG A 306 3.91 -12.38 1.16
CA ARG A 306 4.45 -12.01 2.48
C ARG A 306 3.34 -11.54 3.43
N ASN A 307 2.42 -10.72 2.97
CA ASN A 307 1.35 -10.14 3.76
C ASN A 307 0.22 -11.13 4.10
N MET A 308 0.21 -12.35 3.54
CA MET A 308 -0.75 -13.42 3.88
C MET A 308 -0.53 -14.04 5.27
N TYR A 309 0.47 -13.63 6.03
CA TYR A 309 0.88 -14.22 7.31
C TYR A 309 -0.27 -14.33 8.33
N TYR A 310 -1.25 -13.43 8.33
CA TYR A 310 -2.39 -13.42 9.25
C TYR A 310 -3.65 -14.11 8.69
N VAL A 311 -3.58 -14.63 7.46
CA VAL A 311 -4.74 -15.22 6.76
C VAL A 311 -4.65 -16.74 6.69
N ILE A 312 -3.44 -17.29 6.43
CA ILE A 312 -3.28 -18.71 6.08
C ILE A 312 -3.66 -19.64 7.23
N PHE A 313 -3.13 -19.39 8.44
CA PHE A 313 -3.32 -20.30 9.58
C PHE A 313 -4.23 -19.74 10.66
N ASN A 314 -4.60 -18.48 10.60
CA ASN A 314 -5.50 -17.89 11.59
C ASN A 314 -6.89 -18.50 11.51
N GLY A 315 -7.66 -18.40 12.59
CA GLY A 315 -9.02 -18.92 12.62
C GLY A 315 -9.76 -18.57 13.91
N LYS A 316 -11.05 -18.96 13.94
CA LYS A 316 -11.95 -18.70 15.08
C LYS A 316 -11.93 -19.84 16.12
N THR A 317 -11.42 -21.00 15.76
CA THR A 317 -11.35 -22.20 16.60
C THR A 317 -9.97 -22.40 17.18
N ASP A 318 -9.86 -23.06 18.32
CA ASP A 318 -8.60 -23.38 18.99
C ASP A 318 -7.75 -24.40 18.24
N SER A 319 -8.29 -25.06 17.22
CA SER A 319 -7.56 -26.02 16.41
C SER A 319 -8.15 -26.13 15.01
N VAL A 320 -7.36 -26.72 14.12
CA VAL A 320 -7.75 -27.05 12.73
C VAL A 320 -6.94 -28.27 12.27
N THR A 321 -7.55 -29.12 11.43
CA THR A 321 -6.82 -30.19 10.73
C THR A 321 -5.93 -29.56 9.66
N VAL A 322 -4.69 -30.01 9.55
CA VAL A 322 -3.75 -29.56 8.51
C VAL A 322 -3.14 -30.75 7.81
N THR A 323 -2.91 -30.61 6.51
CA THR A 323 -2.11 -31.56 5.69
C THR A 323 -0.75 -30.93 5.47
N PHE A 324 0.32 -31.65 5.81
CA PHE A 324 1.69 -31.16 5.67
C PHE A 324 2.64 -32.27 5.22
N GLU A 325 3.76 -31.89 4.64
CA GLU A 325 4.84 -32.76 4.23
C GLU A 325 6.05 -32.55 5.13
N ARG A 326 6.62 -33.64 5.65
CA ARG A 326 7.88 -33.69 6.38
C ARG A 326 8.73 -34.83 5.83
N ASN A 327 9.93 -34.53 5.40
CA ASN A 327 10.89 -35.50 4.83
C ASN A 327 10.28 -36.34 3.69
N GLY A 328 9.52 -35.71 2.77
CA GLY A 328 8.88 -36.37 1.64
C GLY A 328 7.62 -37.17 1.99
N VAL A 329 7.20 -37.22 3.26
CA VAL A 329 6.01 -37.97 3.70
C VAL A 329 4.88 -36.98 4.02
N VAL A 330 3.77 -37.11 3.30
CA VAL A 330 2.56 -36.35 3.55
C VAL A 330 1.79 -36.96 4.73
N ARG A 331 1.36 -36.09 5.65
CA ARG A 331 0.67 -36.45 6.90
C ARG A 331 -0.47 -35.47 7.17
N GLU A 332 -1.41 -35.91 7.99
CA GLU A 332 -2.45 -35.07 8.58
C GLU A 332 -2.31 -35.01 10.10
N LYS A 333 -2.63 -33.84 10.68
CA LYS A 333 -2.69 -33.69 12.13
C LYS A 333 -3.61 -32.54 12.53
N THR A 334 -3.95 -32.49 13.80
CA THR A 334 -4.55 -31.32 14.43
C THR A 334 -3.47 -30.30 14.76
N LEU A 335 -3.60 -29.07 14.24
CA LEU A 335 -2.81 -27.90 14.59
C LEU A 335 -3.60 -27.07 15.61
N TYR A 336 -3.05 -26.88 16.80
CA TYR A 336 -3.63 -25.98 17.81
C TYR A 336 -3.22 -24.54 17.53
N ARG A 337 -4.20 -23.65 17.74
CA ARG A 337 -4.07 -22.20 17.62
C ARG A 337 -4.20 -21.54 18.99
N TYR A 338 -3.59 -20.39 19.17
CA TYR A 338 -3.47 -19.71 20.47
C TYR A 338 -3.88 -18.24 20.33
N ALA A 339 -4.26 -17.60 21.43
CA ALA A 339 -4.46 -16.16 21.42
C ALA A 339 -3.10 -15.46 21.30
N PHE A 340 -3.07 -14.32 20.63
CA PHE A 340 -1.85 -13.56 20.41
C PHE A 340 -1.09 -13.22 21.72
N LYS A 341 -1.83 -12.94 22.80
CA LYS A 341 -1.24 -12.70 24.14
C LYS A 341 -0.48 -13.89 24.73
N ASP A 342 -0.74 -15.10 24.24
CA ASP A 342 -0.08 -16.32 24.71
C ASP A 342 1.31 -16.51 24.10
N PHE A 343 1.64 -15.70 23.07
CA PHE A 343 2.98 -15.66 22.51
C PHE A 343 3.84 -14.71 23.36
N ALA A 344 4.83 -15.25 24.06
CA ALA A 344 5.91 -14.45 24.59
C ALA A 344 6.80 -14.04 23.39
N PHE A 345 6.42 -12.96 22.69
CA PHE A 345 7.25 -12.42 21.62
C PHE A 345 8.56 -11.91 22.19
N SER A 346 9.59 -12.73 22.12
CA SER A 346 10.95 -12.27 22.28
C SER A 346 11.45 -11.86 20.89
N TRP A 347 11.43 -10.58 20.59
CA TRP A 347 12.11 -10.04 19.40
C TRP A 347 13.64 -10.25 19.47
N SER A 348 14.13 -10.78 20.61
CA SER A 348 15.52 -11.12 20.86
C SER A 348 15.94 -12.48 20.27
N ASP A 349 15.00 -13.31 19.84
CA ASP A 349 15.24 -14.65 19.29
C ASP A 349 15.25 -14.71 17.75
N VAL A 350 15.24 -13.57 17.09
CA VAL A 350 15.78 -13.49 15.73
C VAL A 350 17.26 -13.87 15.89
N ASP A 351 17.68 -14.98 15.28
CA ASP A 351 19.05 -15.50 15.32
C ASP A 351 20.01 -14.32 15.40
N LYS A 352 20.75 -14.21 16.52
CA LYS A 352 21.67 -13.11 16.79
C LYS A 352 22.83 -13.22 15.80
N MET A 353 22.55 -12.85 14.54
CA MET A 353 23.62 -12.57 13.60
C MET A 353 24.36 -11.34 14.13
N ASP A 354 25.66 -11.41 14.24
CA ASP A 354 26.46 -10.25 14.60
C ASP A 354 26.17 -9.11 13.64
N THR A 355 25.94 -7.91 14.16
CA THR A 355 25.73 -6.70 13.35
C THR A 355 26.76 -6.55 12.23
N CYS A 356 28.03 -6.93 12.54
CA CYS A 356 29.16 -6.87 11.62
C CYS A 356 30.13 -7.99 11.91
N LYS A 357 30.47 -8.80 10.92
CA LYS A 357 31.46 -9.88 11.02
C LYS A 357 32.32 -9.97 9.76
N ILE A 358 33.49 -10.62 9.90
CA ILE A 358 34.33 -11.00 8.76
C ILE A 358 34.12 -12.49 8.53
N LEU A 359 33.61 -12.83 7.36
CA LEU A 359 33.42 -14.20 6.89
C LEU A 359 34.74 -14.78 6.36
N GLU A 360 34.74 -16.09 6.14
CA GLU A 360 35.88 -16.78 5.49
C GLU A 360 36.21 -16.09 4.14
N GLY A 361 37.48 -16.05 3.78
CA GLY A 361 37.96 -15.36 2.58
C GLY A 361 38.06 -13.85 2.69
N ASN A 362 38.10 -13.30 3.92
CA ASN A 362 38.20 -11.85 4.18
C ASN A 362 37.05 -11.04 3.59
N ILE A 363 35.81 -11.51 3.76
CA ILE A 363 34.59 -10.88 3.30
C ILE A 363 33.87 -10.23 4.48
N GLY A 364 33.66 -8.91 4.45
CA GLY A 364 32.82 -8.20 5.43
C GLY A 364 31.34 -8.53 5.24
N TYR A 365 30.60 -8.72 6.33
CA TYR A 365 29.15 -8.83 6.35
C TYR A 365 28.59 -7.84 7.35
N VAL A 366 27.56 -7.09 6.95
CA VAL A 366 26.87 -6.08 7.77
C VAL A 366 25.36 -6.24 7.63
N ASP A 367 24.69 -6.51 8.76
CA ASP A 367 23.23 -6.46 8.86
C ASP A 367 22.79 -5.01 9.11
N LEU A 368 22.10 -4.37 8.13
CA LEU A 368 21.71 -2.96 8.23
C LEU A 368 20.53 -2.71 9.19
N GLY A 369 19.72 -3.72 9.50
CA GLY A 369 18.66 -3.63 10.49
C GLY A 369 19.21 -3.59 11.93
N LEU A 370 20.39 -4.15 12.15
CA LEU A 370 21.08 -4.14 13.46
C LEU A 370 22.05 -2.96 13.58
N LEU A 371 22.62 -2.48 12.47
CA LEU A 371 23.61 -1.41 12.46
C LEU A 371 23.03 -0.09 12.95
N GLN A 372 23.61 0.48 14.01
CA GLN A 372 23.20 1.78 14.53
C GLN A 372 24.07 2.92 13.98
N PRO A 373 23.55 4.14 13.80
CA PRO A 373 24.32 5.27 13.28
C PRO A 373 25.63 5.54 14.06
N LYS A 374 25.62 5.40 15.37
CA LYS A 374 26.80 5.61 16.23
C LYS A 374 27.91 4.56 16.03
N GLN A 375 27.58 3.40 15.48
CA GLN A 375 28.50 2.28 15.28
C GLN A 375 29.07 2.25 13.87
N THR A 376 28.41 2.94 12.92
CA THR A 376 28.66 2.81 11.48
C THR A 376 30.13 3.06 11.13
N GLU A 377 30.72 4.16 11.59
CA GLU A 377 32.11 4.51 11.27
C GLU A 377 33.09 3.45 11.80
N ALA A 378 32.91 2.97 13.03
CA ALA A 378 33.77 1.97 13.62
C ALA A 378 33.74 0.64 12.85
N TYR A 379 32.54 0.20 12.43
CA TYR A 379 32.40 -1.03 11.65
C TYR A 379 32.93 -0.87 10.22
N LEU A 380 32.69 0.24 9.55
CA LEU A 380 33.24 0.48 8.22
C LEU A 380 34.77 0.54 8.24
N ASN A 381 35.37 1.16 9.26
CA ASN A 381 36.84 1.15 9.47
C ASN A 381 37.41 -0.25 9.69
N LYS A 382 36.69 -1.13 10.40
CA LYS A 382 37.06 -2.53 10.56
C LYS A 382 37.06 -3.29 9.24
N LEU A 383 36.17 -2.92 8.31
CA LEU A 383 35.98 -3.62 7.04
C LEU A 383 36.76 -3.02 5.87
N LYS A 384 37.41 -1.87 6.01
CA LYS A 384 38.05 -1.14 4.90
C LYS A 384 39.09 -1.94 4.12
N ASN A 385 39.70 -2.97 4.73
CA ASN A 385 40.73 -3.81 4.12
C ASN A 385 40.19 -5.20 3.72
N THR A 386 38.89 -5.41 3.74
CA THR A 386 38.28 -6.66 3.24
C THR A 386 38.25 -6.71 1.71
N LYS A 387 38.26 -7.94 1.17
CA LYS A 387 38.15 -8.19 -0.28
C LYS A 387 36.81 -7.68 -0.86
N ALA A 388 35.75 -7.87 -0.08
CA ALA A 388 34.39 -7.46 -0.42
C ALA A 388 33.60 -7.13 0.85
N ILE A 389 32.51 -6.39 0.73
CA ILE A 389 31.52 -6.18 1.80
C ILE A 389 30.13 -6.56 1.29
N ILE A 390 29.42 -7.38 2.07
CA ILE A 390 28.02 -7.72 1.88
C ILE A 390 27.20 -6.86 2.85
N PHE A 391 26.31 -6.01 2.33
CA PHE A 391 25.31 -5.29 3.11
C PHE A 391 23.96 -6.00 2.99
N ASP A 392 23.47 -6.54 4.11
CA ASP A 392 22.16 -7.19 4.15
C ASP A 392 21.07 -6.17 4.46
N VAL A 393 20.19 -5.97 3.47
CA VAL A 393 19.07 -5.02 3.50
C VAL A 393 17.73 -5.79 3.49
N ARG A 394 17.73 -7.09 3.75
CA ARG A 394 16.52 -7.92 3.94
C ARG A 394 15.85 -7.64 5.29
N ASN A 395 15.90 -6.40 5.74
CA ASN A 395 15.41 -5.86 7.01
C ASN A 395 15.08 -4.36 6.86
N TYR A 396 14.85 -3.67 7.98
CA TYR A 396 14.60 -2.23 7.97
C TYR A 396 15.82 -1.48 8.57
N PRO A 397 16.61 -0.75 7.75
CA PRO A 397 17.81 -0.05 8.17
C PRO A 397 17.57 1.10 9.17
N ASN A 398 18.56 1.41 10.00
CA ASN A 398 18.49 2.46 11.04
C ASN A 398 19.03 3.84 10.58
N GLY A 399 18.88 4.24 9.32
CA GLY A 399 19.28 5.56 8.83
C GLY A 399 20.80 5.72 8.64
N THR A 400 21.53 4.65 8.35
CA THR A 400 23.00 4.62 8.22
C THR A 400 23.48 4.87 6.79
N MET A 401 22.60 5.00 5.83
CA MET A 401 22.89 5.00 4.39
C MET A 401 23.86 6.11 3.94
N TYR A 402 23.74 7.32 4.49
CA TYR A 402 24.61 8.43 4.09
C TYR A 402 26.08 8.22 4.47
N ASN A 403 26.31 7.64 5.66
CA ASN A 403 27.66 7.30 6.11
C ASN A 403 28.26 6.17 5.27
N ILE A 404 27.43 5.15 4.93
CA ILE A 404 27.87 4.04 4.07
C ILE A 404 28.13 4.56 2.65
N ALA A 405 27.24 5.37 2.08
CA ALA A 405 27.42 5.95 0.76
C ALA A 405 28.68 6.83 0.68
N TYR A 406 29.01 7.59 1.73
CA TYR A 406 30.27 8.34 1.82
C TYR A 406 31.50 7.41 1.81
N PHE A 407 31.45 6.32 2.57
CA PHE A 407 32.53 5.33 2.61
C PHE A 407 32.78 4.64 1.26
N LEU A 408 31.71 4.41 0.48
CA LEU A 408 31.75 3.67 -0.78
C LEU A 408 32.06 4.55 -2.01
N ASN A 409 31.65 5.82 -2.00
CA ASN A 409 31.73 6.67 -3.20
C ASN A 409 32.94 7.61 -3.17
N PRO A 410 33.67 7.79 -4.29
CA PRO A 410 34.73 8.78 -4.39
C PRO A 410 34.20 10.22 -4.45
N ASP A 411 32.97 10.40 -4.93
CA ASP A 411 32.34 11.70 -5.15
C ASP A 411 30.87 11.68 -4.78
N LYS A 412 30.28 12.88 -4.73
CA LYS A 412 28.83 13.07 -4.57
C LYS A 412 28.07 12.49 -5.77
N LYS A 413 27.05 11.66 -5.51
CA LYS A 413 26.22 10.99 -6.51
C LYS A 413 24.75 11.33 -6.30
N GLN A 414 24.01 11.63 -7.37
CA GLN A 414 22.56 11.69 -7.34
C GLN A 414 21.99 10.27 -7.31
N PHE A 415 20.96 10.02 -6.47
CA PHE A 415 20.39 8.67 -6.32
C PHE A 415 18.87 8.61 -6.34
N ALA A 416 18.17 9.70 -5.98
CA ALA A 416 16.71 9.75 -5.96
C ALA A 416 16.19 11.14 -6.30
N LYS A 417 14.96 11.24 -6.80
CA LYS A 417 14.14 12.46 -6.79
C LYS A 417 12.73 12.12 -6.37
N PHE A 418 12.01 13.09 -5.83
CA PHE A 418 10.66 12.91 -5.34
C PHE A 418 9.64 13.68 -6.16
N THR A 419 8.36 13.31 -6.01
CA THR A 419 7.26 14.16 -6.43
C THR A 419 6.47 14.62 -5.22
N TYR A 420 5.90 15.80 -5.31
CA TYR A 420 4.96 16.35 -4.34
C TYR A 420 3.74 16.94 -5.06
N PRO A 421 2.55 16.92 -4.45
CA PRO A 421 1.34 17.44 -5.07
C PRO A 421 1.37 18.97 -5.16
N ASP A 422 0.81 19.50 -6.24
CA ASP A 422 0.49 20.92 -6.37
C ASP A 422 -0.78 21.23 -5.57
N MET A 423 -0.62 21.95 -4.47
CA MET A 423 -1.74 22.30 -3.59
C MET A 423 -2.70 23.31 -4.22
N SER A 424 -2.26 24.04 -5.23
CA SER A 424 -3.07 25.00 -5.99
C SER A 424 -3.77 24.34 -7.20
N TYR A 425 -3.37 23.12 -7.57
CA TYR A 425 -4.00 22.35 -8.63
C TYR A 425 -4.06 20.85 -8.26
N PRO A 426 -5.02 20.44 -7.43
CA PRO A 426 -5.14 19.05 -6.99
C PRO A 426 -5.17 18.06 -8.15
N GLY A 427 -4.37 16.99 -8.05
CA GLY A 427 -4.17 16.01 -9.13
C GLY A 427 -2.91 16.24 -9.97
N VAL A 428 -2.27 17.40 -9.85
CA VAL A 428 -0.98 17.73 -10.48
C VAL A 428 0.14 17.53 -9.48
N PHE A 429 1.32 17.08 -9.96
CA PHE A 429 2.50 16.85 -9.15
C PHE A 429 3.74 17.51 -9.77
N HIS A 430 4.74 17.80 -8.95
CA HIS A 430 6.02 18.37 -9.38
C HIS A 430 7.18 17.52 -8.89
N TYR A 431 8.26 17.42 -9.70
CA TYR A 431 9.50 16.82 -9.23
C TYR A 431 10.30 17.78 -8.35
N THR A 432 10.97 17.21 -7.33
CA THR A 432 12.06 17.90 -6.64
C THR A 432 13.33 17.91 -7.51
N ALA A 433 14.30 18.74 -7.14
CA ALA A 433 15.67 18.51 -7.56
C ALA A 433 16.16 17.15 -7.06
N PRO A 434 17.06 16.46 -7.80
CA PRO A 434 17.60 15.18 -7.36
C PRO A 434 18.35 15.27 -6.03
N TYR A 435 18.09 14.31 -5.16
CA TYR A 435 18.81 14.11 -3.92
C TYR A 435 20.14 13.39 -4.17
N SER A 436 21.13 13.70 -3.33
CA SER A 436 22.47 13.15 -3.48
C SER A 436 22.96 12.51 -2.20
N CYS A 437 23.81 11.50 -2.34
CA CYS A 437 24.58 10.86 -1.27
C CYS A 437 26.06 10.88 -1.60
N GLY A 438 26.92 10.50 -0.64
CA GLY A 438 28.36 10.60 -0.76
C GLY A 438 28.86 12.05 -0.75
N ALA A 439 30.18 12.19 -0.77
CA ALA A 439 30.90 13.46 -0.91
C ALA A 439 32.31 13.13 -1.46
N LYS A 440 33.14 14.14 -1.73
CA LYS A 440 34.51 13.90 -2.11
C LYS A 440 35.22 13.06 -1.02
N ASN A 441 35.74 11.90 -1.43
CA ASN A 441 36.47 10.96 -0.57
C ASN A 441 37.68 10.45 -1.34
N ASP A 442 38.87 10.83 -0.90
CA ASP A 442 40.14 10.48 -1.59
C ASP A 442 40.55 9.01 -1.33
N SER A 443 39.86 8.29 -0.45
CA SER A 443 40.15 6.89 -0.10
C SER A 443 38.83 6.09 0.06
N PRO A 444 37.99 6.01 -0.97
CA PRO A 444 36.77 5.24 -0.93
C PRO A 444 37.09 3.74 -0.82
N TYR A 445 36.12 2.95 -0.36
CA TYR A 445 36.28 1.50 -0.36
C TYR A 445 36.43 0.98 -1.80
N ALA A 446 37.52 0.23 -2.04
CA ALA A 446 37.87 -0.24 -3.37
C ALA A 446 37.42 -1.68 -3.69
N GLY A 447 37.00 -2.43 -2.68
CA GLY A 447 36.55 -3.82 -2.84
C GLY A 447 35.17 -3.93 -3.48
N LYS A 448 34.77 -5.16 -3.79
CA LYS A 448 33.44 -5.46 -4.31
C LYS A 448 32.37 -5.22 -3.23
N VAL A 449 31.23 -4.65 -3.62
CA VAL A 449 30.07 -4.43 -2.75
C VAL A 449 28.92 -5.30 -3.22
N VAL A 450 28.32 -6.07 -2.31
CA VAL A 450 27.13 -6.87 -2.60
C VAL A 450 25.99 -6.43 -1.69
N LEU A 451 24.82 -6.18 -2.28
CA LEU A 451 23.61 -5.80 -1.57
C LEU A 451 22.65 -6.98 -1.58
N LEU A 452 22.24 -7.47 -0.40
CA LEU A 452 21.21 -8.50 -0.28
C LEU A 452 19.87 -7.86 0.01
N PHE A 453 18.84 -8.21 -0.76
CA PHE A 453 17.49 -7.70 -0.56
C PHE A 453 16.42 -8.65 -1.11
N ASN A 454 15.19 -8.47 -0.66
CA ASN A 454 14.03 -9.26 -1.07
C ASN A 454 12.71 -8.50 -0.79
N GLU A 455 11.59 -9.19 -0.85
CA GLU A 455 10.25 -8.66 -0.59
C GLU A 455 10.04 -8.07 0.83
N THR A 456 10.97 -8.28 1.77
CA THR A 456 10.94 -7.64 3.09
C THR A 456 11.62 -6.27 3.10
N SER A 457 12.44 -5.98 2.09
CA SER A 457 13.05 -4.66 1.89
C SER A 457 11.98 -3.70 1.37
N GLN A 458 11.48 -2.80 2.24
CA GLN A 458 10.40 -1.87 1.94
C GLN A 458 10.76 -0.47 2.42
N SER A 459 10.25 0.57 1.74
CA SER A 459 10.32 1.97 2.18
C SER A 459 11.79 2.40 2.37
N HIS A 460 12.20 2.83 3.58
CA HIS A 460 13.57 3.24 3.87
C HIS A 460 14.64 2.21 3.47
N ALA A 461 14.32 0.93 3.41
CA ALA A 461 15.24 -0.09 2.88
C ALA A 461 15.46 0.08 1.38
N GLU A 462 14.39 0.36 0.60
CA GLU A 462 14.48 0.63 -0.84
C GLU A 462 15.25 1.93 -1.09
N PHE A 463 14.96 2.98 -0.33
CA PHE A 463 15.68 4.25 -0.38
C PHE A 463 17.19 4.08 -0.06
N THR A 464 17.51 3.22 0.94
CA THR A 464 18.88 2.85 1.26
C THR A 464 19.56 2.14 0.09
N LEU A 465 18.88 1.16 -0.53
CA LEU A 465 19.39 0.46 -1.71
C LEU A 465 19.69 1.41 -2.87
N MET A 466 18.78 2.35 -3.19
CA MET A 466 19.00 3.36 -4.23
C MET A 466 20.28 4.17 -3.98
N ALA A 467 20.55 4.55 -2.73
CA ALA A 467 21.76 5.29 -2.38
C ALA A 467 23.03 4.40 -2.50
N LEU A 468 22.98 3.15 -2.05
CA LEU A 468 24.13 2.24 -2.09
C LEU A 468 24.41 1.73 -3.51
N GLN A 469 23.41 1.64 -4.38
CA GLN A 469 23.59 1.33 -5.82
C GLN A 469 24.43 2.36 -6.58
N THR A 470 24.67 3.55 -6.01
CA THR A 470 25.57 4.55 -6.62
C THR A 470 27.04 4.21 -6.50
N ALA A 471 27.38 3.25 -5.63
CA ALA A 471 28.77 2.84 -5.41
C ALA A 471 29.36 2.16 -6.65
N PRO A 472 30.66 2.37 -6.95
CA PRO A 472 31.35 1.57 -7.94
C PRO A 472 31.43 0.10 -7.50
N ASN A 473 31.42 -0.83 -8.46
CA ASN A 473 31.56 -2.29 -8.21
C ASN A 473 30.45 -2.89 -7.29
N VAL A 474 29.25 -2.33 -7.30
CA VAL A 474 28.09 -2.84 -6.56
C VAL A 474 27.32 -3.86 -7.39
N ILE A 475 26.85 -4.93 -6.73
CA ILE A 475 25.99 -5.97 -7.31
C ILE A 475 24.84 -6.22 -6.34
N GLY A 476 23.61 -6.17 -6.84
CA GLY A 476 22.41 -6.54 -6.11
C GLY A 476 22.07 -8.03 -6.26
N VAL A 477 21.91 -8.75 -5.16
CA VAL A 477 21.61 -10.20 -5.14
C VAL A 477 20.38 -10.46 -4.29
N GLY A 478 19.45 -11.24 -4.79
CA GLY A 478 18.23 -11.60 -4.08
C GLY A 478 16.98 -11.58 -4.95
N SER A 479 15.91 -10.97 -4.50
CA SER A 479 14.67 -10.85 -5.26
C SER A 479 14.10 -9.44 -5.18
N GLN A 480 13.12 -9.15 -6.03
CA GLN A 480 12.41 -7.87 -6.09
C GLN A 480 11.96 -7.42 -4.68
N THR A 481 12.19 -6.14 -4.36
CA THR A 481 11.76 -5.54 -3.11
C THR A 481 10.25 -5.26 -3.08
N ALA A 482 9.76 -4.68 -1.99
CA ALA A 482 8.32 -4.47 -1.77
C ALA A 482 7.65 -3.52 -2.78
N GLY A 483 8.40 -2.65 -3.43
CA GLY A 483 7.85 -1.70 -4.41
C GLY A 483 6.97 -0.62 -3.79
N ALA A 484 7.31 -0.17 -2.60
CA ALA A 484 6.63 0.91 -1.89
C ALA A 484 7.64 1.73 -1.08
N ASP A 485 8.18 2.75 -1.70
CA ASP A 485 9.08 3.71 -1.07
C ASP A 485 8.40 5.07 -0.92
N GLY A 486 8.93 5.91 -0.04
CA GLY A 486 8.46 7.27 0.23
C GLY A 486 7.70 7.43 1.55
N ASN A 487 7.61 8.70 1.98
CA ASN A 487 6.86 9.05 3.19
C ASN A 487 5.37 8.79 3.01
N VAL A 488 4.75 8.32 4.07
CA VAL A 488 3.32 7.96 4.06
C VAL A 488 2.43 9.11 4.50
N SER A 489 1.23 9.18 3.94
CA SER A 489 0.14 10.05 4.39
C SER A 489 -0.92 9.23 5.09
N LEU A 490 -1.34 9.68 6.26
CA LEU A 490 -2.39 9.04 7.07
C LEU A 490 -3.76 9.46 6.58
N ILE A 491 -4.66 8.49 6.38
CA ILE A 491 -6.06 8.70 6.02
C ILE A 491 -6.96 8.11 7.10
N THR A 492 -7.95 8.88 7.54
CA THR A 492 -8.87 8.48 8.60
C THR A 492 -10.30 8.33 8.08
N PHE A 493 -10.87 7.14 8.27
CA PHE A 493 -12.29 6.87 8.07
C PHE A 493 -13.13 7.28 9.28
N PRO A 494 -14.46 7.54 9.11
CA PRO A 494 -15.39 7.65 10.23
C PRO A 494 -15.27 6.46 11.17
N GLY A 495 -15.26 6.71 12.49
CA GLY A 495 -14.94 5.71 13.52
C GLY A 495 -13.48 5.74 13.97
N ASN A 496 -12.69 6.70 13.47
CA ASN A 496 -11.25 6.83 13.72
C ASN A 496 -10.43 5.64 13.25
N TYR A 497 -10.88 4.95 12.20
CA TYR A 497 -10.13 3.87 11.57
C TYR A 497 -9.13 4.43 10.56
N GLN A 498 -7.91 3.96 10.62
CA GLN A 498 -6.79 4.56 9.92
C GLN A 498 -6.15 3.62 8.92
N THR A 499 -5.70 4.18 7.82
CA THR A 499 -4.83 3.55 6.83
C THR A 499 -3.81 4.56 6.33
N TYR A 500 -2.88 4.09 5.53
CA TYR A 500 -1.85 4.93 4.92
C TYR A 500 -1.88 4.82 3.41
N MET A 501 -1.28 5.77 2.75
CA MET A 501 -0.85 5.68 1.35
C MET A 501 0.58 6.21 1.23
N THR A 502 1.32 5.78 0.23
CA THR A 502 2.55 6.46 -0.18
C THR A 502 2.22 7.90 -0.56
N GLY A 503 2.75 8.87 0.19
CA GLY A 503 2.33 10.29 0.09
C GLY A 503 3.20 11.13 -0.83
N ILE A 504 4.40 10.64 -1.19
CA ILE A 504 5.31 11.24 -2.19
C ILE A 504 5.78 10.17 -3.16
N GLY A 505 5.94 10.52 -4.43
CA GLY A 505 6.53 9.62 -5.41
C GLY A 505 8.05 9.58 -5.27
N VAL A 506 8.64 8.40 -5.43
CA VAL A 506 10.09 8.16 -5.40
C VAL A 506 10.55 7.61 -6.74
N TYR A 507 11.56 8.22 -7.30
CA TYR A 507 12.09 7.91 -8.63
C TYR A 507 13.62 7.93 -8.60
N TYR A 508 14.25 7.17 -9.49
CA TYR A 508 15.64 7.39 -9.81
C TYR A 508 15.85 8.78 -10.46
N PRO A 509 17.06 9.33 -10.45
CA PRO A 509 17.33 10.66 -11.03
C PRO A 509 16.90 10.80 -12.49
N ASP A 510 16.99 9.73 -13.28
CA ASP A 510 16.57 9.65 -14.69
C ASP A 510 15.04 9.57 -14.88
N GLY A 511 14.27 9.42 -13.81
CA GLY A 511 12.82 9.30 -13.83
C GLY A 511 12.28 7.88 -13.82
N LYS A 512 13.15 6.85 -13.74
CA LYS A 512 12.70 5.48 -13.57
C LYS A 512 11.96 5.32 -12.27
N GLU A 513 10.82 4.65 -12.31
CA GLU A 513 9.92 4.47 -11.18
C GLU A 513 10.33 3.33 -10.26
N THR A 514 10.01 3.47 -8.96
CA THR A 514 10.19 2.42 -7.96
C THR A 514 8.86 1.79 -7.52
N GLN A 515 7.75 2.54 -7.60
CA GLN A 515 6.44 2.04 -7.15
C GLN A 515 6.03 0.77 -7.91
N ARG A 516 5.59 -0.26 -7.17
CA ARG A 516 5.22 -1.60 -7.63
C ARG A 516 6.38 -2.42 -8.23
N ILE A 517 7.41 -1.75 -8.74
CA ILE A 517 8.60 -2.37 -9.33
C ILE A 517 9.61 -2.72 -8.24
N GLY A 518 9.82 -1.80 -7.28
CA GLY A 518 10.85 -1.92 -6.27
C GLY A 518 12.26 -1.83 -6.86
N ILE A 519 13.22 -2.29 -6.07
CA ILE A 519 14.60 -2.50 -6.50
C ILE A 519 14.69 -3.92 -7.07
N VAL A 520 15.18 -4.03 -8.29
CA VAL A 520 15.36 -5.30 -9.00
C VAL A 520 16.83 -5.74 -8.84
N PRO A 521 17.11 -6.98 -8.46
CA PRO A 521 18.48 -7.46 -8.31
C PRO A 521 19.16 -7.66 -9.67
N ASP A 522 20.49 -7.53 -9.68
CA ASP A 522 21.33 -7.89 -10.84
C ASP A 522 21.39 -9.42 -10.99
N VAL A 523 21.36 -10.14 -9.87
CA VAL A 523 21.34 -11.60 -9.82
C VAL A 523 20.14 -12.06 -8.99
N GLU A 524 19.13 -12.62 -9.66
CA GLU A 524 17.93 -13.11 -8.99
C GLU A 524 18.20 -14.45 -8.31
N VAL A 525 17.96 -14.50 -6.99
CA VAL A 525 18.02 -15.70 -6.14
C VAL A 525 16.87 -15.67 -5.17
N LYS A 526 16.06 -16.74 -5.17
CA LYS A 526 14.97 -16.94 -4.22
C LYS A 526 15.26 -18.17 -3.37
N PRO A 527 14.92 -18.18 -2.08
CA PRO A 527 15.00 -19.38 -1.26
C PRO A 527 14.16 -20.51 -1.87
N THR A 528 14.72 -21.71 -1.90
CA THR A 528 14.00 -22.93 -2.26
C THR A 528 13.42 -23.61 -1.02
N ILE A 529 12.41 -24.47 -1.19
CA ILE A 529 11.87 -25.29 -0.09
C ILE A 529 12.99 -26.15 0.51
N GLU A 530 13.83 -26.74 -0.34
CA GLU A 530 14.94 -27.60 0.12
C GLU A 530 16.05 -26.79 0.81
N GLY A 531 16.41 -25.62 0.28
CA GLY A 531 17.36 -24.71 0.94
C GLY A 531 16.90 -24.32 2.33
N LEU A 532 15.62 -23.95 2.47
CA LEU A 532 15.04 -23.63 3.78
C LEU A 532 15.03 -24.84 4.72
N ARG A 533 14.68 -26.06 4.25
CA ARG A 533 14.73 -27.28 5.06
C ARG A 533 16.14 -27.53 5.63
N LEU A 534 17.16 -27.28 4.83
CA LEU A 534 18.56 -27.42 5.21
C LEU A 534 19.12 -26.21 6.00
N LYS A 535 18.27 -25.20 6.27
CA LYS A 535 18.64 -23.92 6.92
C LYS A 535 19.75 -23.17 6.17
N ARG A 536 19.79 -23.31 4.84
CA ARG A 536 20.72 -22.58 3.99
C ARG A 536 20.21 -21.16 3.72
N ASP A 537 21.12 -20.22 3.66
CA ASP A 537 20.86 -18.88 3.11
C ASP A 537 21.38 -18.83 1.67
N GLU A 538 20.58 -19.33 0.72
CA GLU A 538 20.95 -19.44 -0.68
C GLU A 538 21.29 -18.09 -1.32
N VAL A 539 20.70 -17.00 -0.80
CA VAL A 539 20.99 -15.64 -1.26
C VAL A 539 22.40 -15.22 -0.79
N LEU A 540 22.74 -15.45 0.47
CA LEU A 540 24.07 -15.17 1.00
C LEU A 540 25.14 -16.07 0.36
N GLU A 541 24.83 -17.36 0.15
CA GLU A 541 25.72 -18.31 -0.52
C GLU A 541 26.06 -17.83 -1.95
N LYS A 542 25.05 -17.38 -2.71
CA LYS A 542 25.26 -16.85 -4.06
C LYS A 542 26.07 -15.55 -4.05
N ALA A 543 25.85 -14.69 -3.08
CA ALA A 543 26.67 -13.48 -2.91
C ALA A 543 28.14 -13.80 -2.68
N ILE A 544 28.43 -14.80 -1.84
CA ILE A 544 29.79 -15.27 -1.59
C ILE A 544 30.40 -15.88 -2.87
N GLU A 545 29.65 -16.71 -3.61
CA GLU A 545 30.09 -17.28 -4.88
C GLU A 545 30.50 -16.19 -5.88
N ILE A 546 29.65 -15.16 -6.08
CA ILE A 546 29.94 -14.02 -6.97
C ILE A 546 31.22 -13.26 -6.56
N ILE A 547 31.51 -13.18 -5.27
CA ILE A 547 32.73 -12.54 -4.78
C ILE A 547 33.99 -13.35 -5.15
N TYR A 548 33.87 -14.67 -5.26
CA TYR A 548 34.99 -15.54 -5.63
C TYR A 548 35.18 -15.70 -7.15
N GLU A 549 34.10 -15.59 -7.96
CA GLU A 549 34.14 -15.74 -9.42
C GLU A 549 34.94 -14.65 -10.16
N ASN A 550 35.29 -13.56 -9.51
CA ASN A 550 36.00 -12.40 -10.05
C ASN A 550 37.13 -11.95 -9.11
#